data_0e8870b2ddef176507f7de23e07f8cfb
#
_entry.id   0e8870b2ddef176507f7de23e07f8cfb
#
_cell.length_a   1.000
_cell.length_b   1.000
_cell.length_c   1.000
_cell.angle_alpha   90.00
_cell.angle_beta   90.00
_cell.angle_gamma   90.00
#
_symmetry.space_group_name_H-M   'P 1'
#
loop_
_entity.id
_entity.type
_entity.pdbx_description
1 polymer ?
#
loop_
_entity_poly.entity_id
_entity_poly.type
_entity_poly.pdbx_seq_one_letter_code
_entity_poly.pdbx_strand_id
1 'polypeptide(L)'
;TRKLTSKNQSNRFLKMVKKGAYPGIEHEVQRMRWAADFLPVPPILEVNLSEHIPWMITEEIRGKDGTHPNLKADPIRLVKMLADALSRFHQVPVDKCPFNFRLETALRRSKLRLKSGLIEPKVHFHPEFQHLSAKKAVEILHNEGPSHEELVVCHGDFCVPNILFNSGALKGFVDLGE
;
A
#
# COMPACT_ATOMS: atom_id res chain seq x y z
N THR A 1 5.04 -12.16 -3.75
CA THR A 1 4.29 -12.84 -2.66
C THR A 1 3.93 -14.27 -3.06
N ARG A 2 4.06 -15.23 -2.14
CA ARG A 2 3.69 -16.64 -2.35
C ARG A 2 2.83 -17.13 -1.20
N LYS A 3 1.75 -17.86 -1.51
CA LYS A 3 0.93 -18.54 -0.52
C LYS A 3 1.61 -19.85 -0.10
N LEU A 4 1.70 -20.07 1.22
CA LEU A 4 2.17 -21.28 1.85
C LEU A 4 0.96 -22.01 2.44
N THR A 5 0.72 -23.24 2.01
CA THR A 5 -0.41 -24.06 2.47
C THR A 5 0.10 -25.24 3.30
N SER A 6 -0.61 -25.55 4.38
CA SER A 6 -0.33 -26.72 5.23
C SER A 6 -1.65 -27.46 5.49
N LYS A 7 -1.59 -28.80 5.61
CA LYS A 7 -2.79 -29.61 5.87
C LYS A 7 -3.42 -29.35 7.24
N ASN A 8 -2.62 -28.89 8.22
CA ASN A 8 -3.04 -28.79 9.63
C ASN A 8 -2.86 -27.39 10.25
N GLN A 9 -2.55 -26.36 9.47
CA GLN A 9 -2.34 -25.00 9.96
C GLN A 9 -3.06 -23.98 9.08
N SER A 10 -3.31 -22.79 9.62
CA SER A 10 -3.78 -21.65 8.83
C SER A 10 -2.79 -21.38 7.68
N ASN A 11 -3.33 -21.02 6.52
CA ASN A 11 -2.50 -20.62 5.41
C ASN A 11 -1.68 -19.38 5.78
N ARG A 12 -0.53 -19.25 5.15
CA ARG A 12 0.41 -18.16 5.37
C ARG A 12 0.81 -17.54 4.04
N PHE A 13 1.31 -16.33 4.07
CA PHE A 13 1.89 -15.68 2.90
C PHE A 13 3.35 -15.32 3.18
N LEU A 14 4.22 -15.74 2.29
CA LEU A 14 5.62 -15.32 2.23
C LEU A 14 5.75 -14.18 1.23
N LYS A 15 6.22 -13.02 1.68
CA LYS A 15 6.63 -11.90 0.85
C LYS A 15 8.14 -11.75 0.92
N MET A 16 8.78 -11.68 -0.23
CA MET A 16 10.22 -11.49 -0.38
C MET A 16 10.47 -10.35 -1.35
N VAL A 17 11.44 -9.52 -1.06
CA VAL A 17 11.82 -8.37 -1.89
C VAL A 17 13.34 -8.38 -2.07
N LYS A 18 13.82 -8.05 -3.27
CA LYS A 18 15.24 -7.90 -3.50
C LYS A 18 15.78 -6.77 -2.62
N LYS A 19 16.95 -6.96 -2.00
CA LYS A 19 17.62 -5.91 -1.22
C LYS A 19 17.78 -4.65 -2.08
N GLY A 20 17.47 -3.51 -1.48
CA GLY A 20 17.53 -2.21 -2.16
C GLY A 20 16.35 -1.90 -3.06
N ALA A 21 15.36 -2.79 -3.19
CA ALA A 21 14.09 -2.43 -3.80
C ALA A 21 13.33 -1.45 -2.89
N TYR A 22 12.54 -0.58 -3.50
CA TYR A 22 11.69 0.37 -2.78
C TYR A 22 10.23 0.20 -3.24
N PRO A 23 9.30 0.09 -2.29
CA PRO A 23 9.50 -0.04 -0.84
C PRO A 23 10.14 -1.39 -0.47
N GLY A 24 10.97 -1.39 0.59
CA GLY A 24 11.56 -2.61 1.14
C GLY A 24 10.64 -3.30 2.15
N ILE A 25 10.90 -4.57 2.46
CA ILE A 25 10.14 -5.35 3.47
C ILE A 25 10.14 -4.63 4.83
N GLU A 26 11.23 -3.99 5.21
CA GLU A 26 11.35 -3.25 6.47
C GLU A 26 10.30 -2.15 6.61
N HIS A 27 9.98 -1.43 5.54
CA HIS A 27 8.97 -0.38 5.55
C HIS A 27 7.58 -0.96 5.76
N GLU A 28 7.26 -2.04 5.05
CA GLU A 28 5.98 -2.71 5.19
C GLU A 28 5.80 -3.34 6.58
N VAL A 29 6.82 -4.00 7.12
CA VAL A 29 6.81 -4.54 8.48
C VAL A 29 6.54 -3.46 9.53
N GLN A 30 7.19 -2.29 9.40
CA GLN A 30 6.98 -1.17 10.31
C GLN A 30 5.54 -0.66 10.25
N ARG A 31 5.00 -0.48 9.05
CA ARG A 31 3.62 -0.02 8.85
C ARG A 31 2.59 -1.03 9.34
N MET A 32 2.78 -2.30 9.02
CA MET A 32 1.87 -3.35 9.47
C MET A 32 1.84 -3.50 10.98
N ARG A 33 3.01 -3.42 11.66
CA ARG A 33 3.09 -3.48 13.12
C ARG A 33 2.35 -2.32 13.76
N TRP A 34 2.54 -1.11 13.26
CA TRP A 34 1.82 0.05 13.73
C TRP A 34 0.32 -0.03 13.42
N ALA A 35 -0.05 -0.41 12.20
CA ALA A 35 -1.44 -0.48 11.77
C ALA A 35 -2.25 -1.53 12.54
N ALA A 36 -1.62 -2.58 13.06
CA ALA A 36 -2.28 -3.63 13.82
C ALA A 36 -2.97 -3.12 15.09
N ASP A 37 -2.56 -1.97 15.63
CA ASP A 37 -3.20 -1.34 16.78
C ASP A 37 -4.53 -0.63 16.42
N PHE A 38 -4.78 -0.35 15.15
CA PHE A 38 -5.90 0.46 14.69
C PHE A 38 -6.78 -0.21 13.63
N LEU A 39 -6.18 -1.07 12.81
CA LEU A 39 -6.77 -1.58 11.58
C LEU A 39 -6.60 -3.11 11.47
N PRO A 40 -7.54 -3.81 10.85
CA PRO A 40 -7.40 -5.23 10.59
C PRO A 40 -6.33 -5.47 9.50
N VAL A 41 -5.15 -5.87 9.91
CA VAL A 41 -4.03 -6.25 9.03
C VAL A 41 -3.57 -7.68 9.33
N PRO A 42 -2.91 -8.38 8.40
CA PRO A 42 -2.43 -9.74 8.66
C PRO A 42 -1.44 -9.76 9.82
N PRO A 43 -1.58 -10.65 10.80
CA PRO A 43 -0.55 -10.86 11.81
C PRO A 43 0.79 -11.25 11.16
N ILE A 44 1.86 -10.58 11.55
CA ILE A 44 3.22 -10.94 11.13
C ILE A 44 3.69 -12.08 12.03
N LEU A 45 4.00 -13.21 11.43
CA LEU A 45 4.46 -14.42 12.12
C LEU A 45 5.99 -14.45 12.24
N GLU A 46 6.68 -14.15 11.16
CA GLU A 46 8.13 -14.19 11.06
C GLU A 46 8.66 -13.08 10.16
N VAL A 47 9.82 -12.54 10.48
CA VAL A 47 10.52 -11.53 9.70
C VAL A 47 12.01 -11.83 9.66
N ASN A 48 12.59 -11.74 8.47
CA ASN A 48 14.04 -11.74 8.29
C ASN A 48 14.43 -10.52 7.45
N LEU A 49 15.17 -9.60 8.04
CA LEU A 49 15.71 -8.40 7.40
C LEU A 49 17.20 -8.54 7.04
N SER A 50 17.66 -9.78 6.82
CA SER A 50 19.04 -10.09 6.47
C SER A 50 19.51 -9.34 5.22
N GLU A 51 20.83 -9.25 5.07
CA GLU A 51 21.44 -8.47 3.99
C GLU A 51 21.19 -9.00 2.57
N HIS A 52 20.79 -10.26 2.39
CA HIS A 52 20.69 -10.85 1.05
C HIS A 52 19.28 -10.75 0.46
N ILE A 53 18.29 -11.37 1.10
CA ILE A 53 16.89 -11.38 0.64
C ILE A 53 16.00 -11.17 1.86
N PRO A 54 15.60 -9.94 2.16
CA PRO A 54 14.63 -9.68 3.21
C PRO A 54 13.28 -10.32 2.87
N TRP A 55 12.64 -10.89 3.92
CA TRP A 55 11.32 -11.53 3.77
C TRP A 55 10.50 -11.40 5.04
N MET A 56 9.19 -11.54 4.90
CA MET A 56 8.25 -11.71 6.00
C MET A 56 7.25 -12.81 5.72
N ILE A 57 6.76 -13.45 6.77
CA ILE A 57 5.64 -14.38 6.75
C ILE A 57 4.50 -13.79 7.55
N THR A 58 3.31 -13.76 6.95
CA THR A 58 2.08 -13.30 7.58
C THR A 58 1.04 -14.42 7.60
N GLU A 59 0.08 -14.33 8.52
CA GLU A 59 -1.10 -15.17 8.52
C GLU A 59 -2.05 -14.76 7.39
N GLU A 60 -2.80 -15.72 6.83
CA GLU A 60 -3.84 -15.43 5.84
C GLU A 60 -5.05 -14.74 6.49
N ILE A 61 -5.44 -13.60 5.98
CA ILE A 61 -6.79 -13.06 6.23
C ILE A 61 -7.79 -13.82 5.33
N ARG A 62 -8.72 -14.53 5.95
CA ARG A 62 -9.76 -15.27 5.21
C ARG A 62 -10.77 -14.30 4.60
N GLY A 63 -10.62 -14.03 3.33
CA GLY A 63 -11.47 -13.13 2.57
C GLY A 63 -11.23 -13.23 1.08
N LYS A 64 -11.98 -12.46 0.34
CA LYS A 64 -11.85 -12.26 -1.10
C LYS A 64 -11.56 -10.78 -1.32
N ASP A 65 -10.55 -10.48 -2.13
CA ASP A 65 -10.31 -9.10 -2.52
C ASP A 65 -11.43 -8.59 -3.45
N GLY A 66 -11.51 -7.28 -3.59
CA GLY A 66 -12.58 -6.65 -4.36
C GLY A 66 -12.56 -6.96 -5.87
N THR A 67 -11.54 -7.65 -6.38
CA THR A 67 -11.51 -8.11 -7.79
C THR A 67 -12.31 -9.40 -8.00
N HIS A 68 -12.70 -10.07 -6.91
CA HIS A 68 -13.43 -11.34 -6.98
C HIS A 68 -14.77 -11.16 -7.74
N PRO A 69 -15.13 -12.10 -8.67
CA PRO A 69 -16.33 -11.98 -9.50
C PRO A 69 -17.62 -11.72 -8.72
N ASN A 70 -17.83 -12.37 -7.57
CA ASN A 70 -19.03 -12.19 -6.76
C ASN A 70 -19.14 -10.77 -6.17
N LEU A 71 -18.03 -10.08 -5.93
CA LEU A 71 -18.03 -8.70 -5.46
C LEU A 71 -18.23 -7.73 -6.61
N LYS A 72 -17.62 -8.00 -7.76
CA LYS A 72 -17.82 -7.21 -9.00
C LYS A 72 -19.23 -7.31 -9.58
N ALA A 73 -19.98 -8.36 -9.26
CA ALA A 73 -21.35 -8.54 -9.73
C ALA A 73 -22.30 -7.45 -9.20
N ASP A 74 -21.97 -6.80 -8.07
CA ASP A 74 -22.69 -5.65 -7.52
C ASP A 74 -21.72 -4.49 -7.28
N PRO A 75 -21.43 -3.68 -8.30
CA PRO A 75 -20.45 -2.61 -8.21
C PRO A 75 -20.89 -1.48 -7.26
N ILE A 76 -22.17 -1.22 -7.12
CA ILE A 76 -22.67 -0.18 -6.20
C ILE A 76 -22.39 -0.60 -4.75
N ARG A 77 -22.67 -1.86 -4.42
CA ARG A 77 -22.35 -2.41 -3.11
C ARG A 77 -20.84 -2.43 -2.86
N LEU A 78 -20.04 -2.82 -3.85
CA LEU A 78 -18.58 -2.84 -3.73
C LEU A 78 -18.03 -1.45 -3.44
N VAL A 79 -18.49 -0.42 -4.15
CA VAL A 79 -18.07 0.98 -3.92
C VAL A 79 -18.41 1.43 -2.49
N LYS A 80 -19.60 1.12 -1.97
CA LYS A 80 -19.96 1.42 -0.57
C LYS A 80 -19.01 0.72 0.41
N MET A 81 -18.72 -0.57 0.19
CA MET A 81 -17.82 -1.33 1.04
C MET A 81 -16.39 -0.76 1.01
N LEU A 82 -15.92 -0.31 -0.15
CA LEU A 82 -14.61 0.34 -0.29
C LEU A 82 -14.59 1.71 0.40
N ALA A 83 -15.65 2.51 0.28
CA ALA A 83 -15.75 3.79 0.97
C ALA A 83 -15.75 3.62 2.50
N ASP A 84 -16.50 2.65 3.03
CA ASP A 84 -16.49 2.32 4.45
C ASP A 84 -15.10 1.84 4.92
N ALA A 85 -14.41 1.05 4.10
CA ALA A 85 -13.05 0.60 4.38
C ALA A 85 -12.05 1.77 4.40
N LEU A 86 -12.14 2.69 3.43
CA LEU A 86 -11.29 3.89 3.38
C LEU A 86 -11.54 4.80 4.59
N SER A 87 -12.80 4.98 4.98
CA SER A 87 -13.16 5.78 6.15
C SER A 87 -12.49 5.29 7.44
N ARG A 88 -12.21 3.98 7.58
CA ARG A 88 -11.48 3.45 8.73
C ARG A 88 -10.04 3.95 8.81
N PHE A 89 -9.36 4.12 7.67
CA PHE A 89 -8.04 4.76 7.65
C PHE A 89 -8.13 6.21 8.10
N HIS A 90 -9.10 6.96 7.58
CA HIS A 90 -9.26 8.38 7.88
C HIS A 90 -9.68 8.63 9.36
N GLN A 91 -10.26 7.64 10.03
CA GLN A 91 -10.61 7.72 11.46
C GLN A 91 -9.42 7.45 12.40
N VAL A 92 -8.30 6.90 11.89
CA VAL A 92 -7.09 6.74 12.70
C VAL A 92 -6.53 8.13 13.04
N PRO A 93 -6.27 8.45 14.31
CA PRO A 93 -5.73 9.75 14.68
C PRO A 93 -4.38 10.02 14.03
N VAL A 94 -4.27 11.15 13.33
CA VAL A 94 -3.06 11.53 12.58
C VAL A 94 -1.83 11.68 13.49
N ASP A 95 -2.03 12.15 14.72
CA ASP A 95 -0.98 12.29 15.74
C ASP A 95 -0.40 10.94 16.22
N LYS A 96 -1.11 9.83 15.98
CA LYS A 96 -0.65 8.47 16.26
C LYS A 96 0.13 7.85 15.11
N CYS A 97 0.11 8.46 13.91
CA CYS A 97 0.80 7.95 12.73
C CYS A 97 2.25 8.45 12.67
N PRO A 98 3.25 7.56 12.81
CA PRO A 98 4.66 7.97 12.76
C PRO A 98 5.17 8.19 11.33
N PHE A 99 4.36 7.86 10.33
CA PHE A 99 4.75 7.92 8.91
C PHE A 99 4.32 9.25 8.31
N ASN A 100 5.19 9.83 7.49
CA ASN A 100 4.95 11.12 6.85
C ASN A 100 4.98 10.98 5.32
N PHE A 101 3.83 11.21 4.71
CA PHE A 101 3.68 11.30 3.25
C PHE A 101 2.99 12.62 2.83
N ARG A 102 3.22 13.69 3.57
CA ARG A 102 2.76 15.04 3.20
C ARG A 102 3.31 15.44 1.84
N LEU A 103 2.62 16.35 1.17
CA LEU A 103 2.99 16.85 -0.15
C LEU A 103 4.48 17.27 -0.21
N GLU A 104 4.95 18.04 0.76
CA GLU A 104 6.36 18.45 0.84
C GLU A 104 7.31 17.24 0.81
N THR A 105 7.00 16.19 1.58
CA THR A 105 7.81 14.97 1.61
C THR A 105 7.76 14.22 0.28
N ALA A 106 6.58 14.12 -0.35
CA ALA A 106 6.41 13.49 -1.65
C ALA A 106 7.18 14.25 -2.74
N LEU A 107 7.09 15.58 -2.75
CA LEU A 107 7.82 16.44 -3.67
C LEU A 107 9.33 16.36 -3.49
N ARG A 108 9.82 16.32 -2.26
CA ARG A 108 11.24 16.10 -1.97
C ARG A 108 11.72 14.74 -2.49
N ARG A 109 10.94 13.68 -2.28
CA ARG A 109 11.24 12.33 -2.79
C ARG A 109 11.28 12.31 -4.32
N SER A 110 10.33 12.97 -4.99
CA SER A 110 10.30 13.05 -6.47
C SER A 110 11.56 13.70 -7.03
N LYS A 111 12.03 14.80 -6.41
CA LYS A 111 13.32 15.45 -6.78
C LYS A 111 14.52 14.53 -6.59
N LEU A 112 14.57 13.78 -5.48
CA LEU A 112 15.68 12.84 -5.23
C LEU A 112 15.67 11.71 -6.27
N ARG A 113 14.51 11.13 -6.56
CA ARG A 113 14.38 10.09 -7.60
C ARG A 113 14.77 10.61 -8.98
N LEU A 114 14.39 11.84 -9.31
CA LEU A 114 14.80 12.49 -10.57
C LEU A 114 16.34 12.60 -10.65
N LYS A 115 16.98 13.13 -9.59
CA LYS A 115 18.44 13.25 -9.54
C LYS A 115 19.17 11.92 -9.66
N SER A 116 18.59 10.85 -9.12
CA SER A 116 19.15 9.50 -9.17
C SER A 116 18.81 8.73 -10.45
N GLY A 117 18.13 9.35 -11.42
CA GLY A 117 17.73 8.67 -12.66
C GLY A 117 16.71 7.53 -12.47
N LEU A 118 15.98 7.52 -11.36
CA LEU A 118 15.06 6.44 -10.99
C LEU A 118 13.63 6.65 -11.53
N ILE A 119 13.42 7.64 -12.38
CA ILE A 119 12.12 7.91 -13.01
C ILE A 119 12.25 7.64 -14.50
N GLU A 120 11.60 6.57 -14.94
CA GLU A 120 11.49 6.19 -16.35
C GLU A 120 10.03 6.39 -16.81
N PRO A 121 9.72 7.45 -17.59
CA PRO A 121 8.33 7.78 -17.93
C PRO A 121 7.56 6.65 -18.60
N LYS A 122 8.19 5.90 -19.51
CA LYS A 122 7.55 4.79 -20.23
C LYS A 122 7.16 3.61 -19.32
N VAL A 123 7.78 3.49 -18.15
CA VAL A 123 7.54 2.40 -17.20
C VAL A 123 6.68 2.87 -16.03
N HIS A 124 6.97 4.07 -15.51
CA HIS A 124 6.40 4.53 -14.24
C HIS A 124 5.18 5.45 -14.41
N PHE A 125 4.97 6.01 -15.62
CA PHE A 125 3.86 6.91 -15.84
C PHE A 125 2.67 6.20 -16.48
N HIS A 126 1.47 6.65 -16.12
CA HIS A 126 0.27 6.26 -16.85
C HIS A 126 0.43 6.60 -18.35
N PRO A 127 -0.09 5.78 -19.28
CA PRO A 127 0.08 5.99 -20.71
C PRO A 127 -0.18 7.41 -21.19
N GLU A 128 -1.18 8.08 -20.62
CA GLU A 128 -1.54 9.47 -20.90
C GLU A 128 -0.39 10.45 -20.66
N PHE A 129 0.47 10.19 -19.66
CA PHE A 129 1.57 11.08 -19.26
C PHE A 129 2.94 10.64 -19.75
N GLN A 130 3.05 9.53 -20.47
CA GLN A 130 4.34 9.01 -20.97
C GLN A 130 5.03 9.91 -21.99
N HIS A 131 4.31 10.90 -22.54
CA HIS A 131 4.87 11.93 -23.42
C HIS A 131 5.71 12.98 -22.66
N LEU A 132 5.55 13.07 -21.33
CA LEU A 132 6.31 13.99 -20.48
C LEU A 132 7.69 13.42 -20.16
N SER A 133 8.70 14.30 -20.12
CA SER A 133 9.98 13.92 -19.50
C SER A 133 9.82 13.85 -17.98
N ALA A 134 10.66 13.04 -17.32
CA ALA A 134 10.69 12.93 -15.86
C ALA A 134 10.87 14.31 -15.18
N LYS A 135 11.74 15.16 -15.76
CA LYS A 135 11.97 16.52 -15.28
C LYS A 135 10.70 17.37 -15.37
N LYS A 136 10.03 17.35 -16.52
CA LYS A 136 8.81 18.14 -16.75
C LYS A 136 7.68 17.70 -15.82
N ALA A 137 7.51 16.40 -15.60
CA ALA A 137 6.52 15.88 -14.68
C ALA A 137 6.77 16.34 -13.23
N VAL A 138 8.02 16.30 -12.76
CA VAL A 138 8.38 16.80 -11.43
C VAL A 138 8.18 18.32 -11.30
N GLU A 139 8.46 19.10 -12.35
CA GLU A 139 8.19 20.54 -12.38
C GLU A 139 6.69 20.84 -12.26
N ILE A 140 5.83 20.11 -12.99
CA ILE A 140 4.37 20.25 -12.92
C ILE A 140 3.89 19.96 -11.49
N LEU A 141 4.30 18.83 -10.91
CA LEU A 141 3.93 18.47 -9.53
C LEU A 141 4.31 19.57 -8.51
N HIS A 142 5.46 20.23 -8.71
CA HIS A 142 5.89 21.32 -7.83
C HIS A 142 5.12 22.61 -7.99
N ASN A 143 4.71 22.93 -9.22
CA ASN A 143 4.09 24.21 -9.55
C ASN A 143 2.57 24.18 -9.40
N GLU A 144 1.95 22.99 -9.61
CA GLU A 144 0.50 22.80 -9.66
C GLU A 144 -0.03 22.03 -8.44
N GLY A 145 0.83 21.76 -7.46
CA GLY A 145 0.42 21.11 -6.22
C GLY A 145 -0.58 21.97 -5.42
N PRO A 146 -1.44 21.35 -4.59
CA PRO A 146 -2.40 22.07 -3.77
C PRO A 146 -1.68 22.99 -2.78
N SER A 147 -2.26 24.16 -2.53
CA SER A 147 -1.74 25.13 -1.56
C SER A 147 -2.08 24.78 -0.10
N HIS A 148 -3.01 23.84 0.08
CA HIS A 148 -3.47 23.37 1.40
C HIS A 148 -3.64 21.86 1.38
N GLU A 149 -3.27 21.20 2.48
CA GLU A 149 -3.47 19.77 2.68
C GLU A 149 -4.34 19.52 3.91
N GLU A 150 -5.35 18.69 3.76
CA GLU A 150 -6.05 18.09 4.88
C GLU A 150 -5.42 16.72 5.17
N LEU A 151 -4.89 16.57 6.38
CA LEU A 151 -4.11 15.38 6.73
C LEU A 151 -5.02 14.29 7.28
N VAL A 152 -4.91 13.12 6.69
CA VAL A 152 -5.55 11.88 7.14
C VAL A 152 -4.53 10.74 7.05
N VAL A 153 -4.78 9.67 7.80
CA VAL A 153 -4.01 8.44 7.61
C VAL A 153 -4.47 7.74 6.33
N CYS A 154 -3.52 7.41 5.46
CA CYS A 154 -3.78 6.76 4.18
C CYS A 154 -3.12 5.39 4.09
N HIS A 155 -3.70 4.50 3.29
CA HIS A 155 -3.11 3.20 2.96
C HIS A 155 -1.82 3.32 2.14
N GLY A 156 -1.72 4.34 1.30
CA GLY A 156 -0.64 4.52 0.32
C GLY A 156 -0.93 3.86 -1.04
N ASP A 157 -1.51 2.67 -1.05
CA ASP A 157 -1.98 1.97 -2.26
C ASP A 157 -3.39 1.40 -2.02
N PHE A 158 -4.39 2.28 -1.83
CA PHE A 158 -5.77 1.87 -1.61
C PHE A 158 -6.42 1.41 -2.93
N CYS A 159 -6.06 0.22 -3.37
CA CYS A 159 -6.60 -0.40 -4.57
C CYS A 159 -7.42 -1.65 -4.24
N VAL A 160 -8.31 -2.02 -5.15
CA VAL A 160 -9.30 -3.09 -4.95
C VAL A 160 -8.68 -4.44 -4.55
N PRO A 161 -7.51 -4.87 -5.07
CA PRO A 161 -6.85 -6.11 -4.66
C PRO A 161 -6.34 -6.12 -3.21
N ASN A 162 -6.11 -4.93 -2.62
CA ASN A 162 -5.49 -4.79 -1.29
C ASN A 162 -6.51 -4.78 -0.14
N ILE A 163 -7.80 -4.84 -0.45
CA ILE A 163 -8.88 -4.81 0.55
C ILE A 163 -9.65 -6.12 0.52
N LEU A 164 -9.66 -6.84 1.65
CA LEU A 164 -10.26 -8.16 1.77
C LEU A 164 -11.62 -8.11 2.47
N PHE A 165 -12.58 -8.79 1.88
CA PHE A 165 -13.95 -8.88 2.37
C PHE A 165 -14.39 -10.33 2.55
N ASN A 166 -15.28 -10.58 3.50
CA ASN A 166 -15.98 -11.85 3.63
C ASN A 166 -17.44 -11.59 4.04
N SER A 167 -18.38 -12.19 3.30
CA SER A 167 -19.83 -12.02 3.53
C SER A 167 -20.28 -10.54 3.62
N GLY A 168 -19.63 -9.67 2.82
CA GLY A 168 -19.93 -8.24 2.79
C GLY A 168 -19.29 -7.42 3.90
N ALA A 169 -18.54 -8.03 4.82
CA ALA A 169 -17.80 -7.33 5.86
C ALA A 169 -16.33 -7.20 5.51
N LEU A 170 -15.72 -6.06 5.84
CA LEU A 170 -14.27 -5.86 5.79
C LEU A 170 -13.57 -6.88 6.70
N LYS A 171 -12.55 -7.55 6.18
CA LYS A 171 -11.70 -8.50 6.91
C LYS A 171 -10.29 -8.00 7.11
N GLY A 172 -9.80 -7.20 6.20
CA GLY A 172 -8.49 -6.60 6.40
C GLY A 172 -7.91 -5.93 5.17
N PHE A 173 -6.76 -5.32 5.42
CA PHE A 173 -5.94 -4.62 4.45
C PHE A 173 -4.60 -5.33 4.31
N VAL A 174 -4.09 -5.38 3.10
CA VAL A 174 -2.77 -5.94 2.78
C VAL A 174 -1.95 -4.95 1.98
N ASP A 175 -0.64 -5.16 1.90
CA ASP A 175 0.25 -4.35 1.05
C ASP A 175 0.40 -2.89 1.51
N LEU A 176 0.71 -2.69 2.79
CA LEU A 176 0.94 -1.38 3.42
C LEU A 176 2.36 -0.83 3.16
N GLY A 177 3.01 -1.21 2.08
CA GLY A 177 4.42 -0.91 1.81
C GLY A 177 4.71 0.45 1.17
N GLU A 178 3.70 1.15 0.65
CA GLU A 178 3.86 2.39 -0.12
C GLU A 178 3.94 3.67 0.75
#